data_aa61034915494679c8b3fbaf150cb53b
#
_entry.id   aa61034915494679c8b3fbaf150cb53b
#
_cell.length_a   1.000
_cell.length_b   1.000
_cell.length_c   1.000
_cell.angle_alpha   90.00
_cell.angle_beta   90.00
_cell.angle_gamma   90.00
#
_symmetry.space_group_name_H-M   'P 1'
#
loop_
_entity.id
_entity.type
_entity.pdbx_description
1 polymer ?
#
loop_
_entity_poly.entity_id
_entity_poly.type
_entity_poly.pdbx_seq_one_letter_code
_entity_poly.pdbx_strand_id
1 'polypeptide(L)'
;MGFEVERITEPILSDRADRVYLLTRSERDAAQPFVDAVVRRLRAAPWPVDVQVTPTEIWDVFGALGAFRQIFESERRLDRHDASVVPIRVNVSTGTKITSIAGTLSCMLWKGEPYYVRVSRSWYSNRTPRVRPVNDVVSGIDPVGVYELRAPGSELVEVLDALDRRGGALRKRELLRELGLDATGLEGGGLTPQAQHGRLRRRLEPLEQRWGFVRIEGTGPRGRVRLTEQGKVALVLFGSRGTGADLTH
;
A
#
# COMPACT_ATOMS: atom_id res chain seq x y z
N MET A 1 -0.97 14.03 -6.89
CA MET A 1 -1.73 15.25 -6.55
C MET A 1 -2.33 15.84 -7.83
N GLY A 2 -3.51 16.48 -7.79
CA GLY A 2 -4.15 17.12 -8.94
C GLY A 2 -3.90 18.62 -9.01
N PHE A 3 -4.68 19.31 -9.85
CA PHE A 3 -4.58 20.76 -10.10
C PHE A 3 -5.51 21.60 -9.20
N GLU A 4 -5.91 21.07 -8.03
CA GLU A 4 -6.94 21.66 -7.17
C GLU A 4 -6.36 21.90 -5.78
N VAL A 5 -6.23 23.16 -5.37
CA VAL A 5 -5.61 23.55 -4.09
C VAL A 5 -6.60 23.38 -2.94
N GLU A 6 -7.80 23.94 -3.06
CA GLU A 6 -8.78 23.96 -1.97
C GLU A 6 -9.31 22.57 -1.63
N ARG A 7 -9.54 21.72 -2.65
CA ARG A 7 -9.91 20.29 -2.42
C ARG A 7 -8.91 19.51 -1.62
N ILE A 8 -7.67 19.97 -1.57
CA ILE A 8 -6.60 19.36 -0.77
C ILE A 8 -6.52 20.05 0.58
N THR A 9 -6.44 21.38 0.61
CA THR A 9 -6.12 22.11 1.83
C THR A 9 -7.28 22.26 2.80
N GLU A 10 -8.52 22.47 2.31
CA GLU A 10 -9.68 22.70 3.19
C GLU A 10 -9.96 21.54 4.15
N PRO A 11 -10.00 20.25 3.71
CA PRO A 11 -10.21 19.16 4.65
C PRO A 11 -9.10 19.07 5.69
N ILE A 12 -7.83 19.26 5.28
CA ILE A 12 -6.66 19.20 6.16
C ILE A 12 -6.74 20.27 7.23
N LEU A 13 -7.11 21.51 6.83
CA LEU A 13 -7.25 22.62 7.75
C LEU A 13 -8.47 22.47 8.66
N SER A 14 -9.59 21.96 8.14
CA SER A 14 -10.80 21.69 8.92
C SER A 14 -10.57 20.64 10.03
N ASP A 15 -9.87 19.58 9.68
CA ASP A 15 -9.59 18.47 10.59
C ASP A 15 -8.41 18.72 11.53
N ARG A 16 -7.68 19.82 11.33
CA ARG A 16 -6.46 20.16 12.07
C ARG A 16 -5.40 19.06 12.02
N ALA A 17 -5.17 18.52 10.81
CA ALA A 17 -4.19 17.45 10.63
C ALA A 17 -2.77 17.90 11.07
N ASP A 18 -2.08 17.05 11.81
CA ASP A 18 -0.71 17.29 12.28
C ASP A 18 0.31 16.99 11.20
N ARG A 19 0.05 15.98 10.37
CA ARG A 19 0.93 15.54 9.28
C ARG A 19 0.17 15.27 8.00
N VAL A 20 0.79 15.62 6.88
CA VAL A 20 0.21 15.48 5.54
C VAL A 20 1.25 14.91 4.58
N TYR A 21 0.86 13.89 3.84
CA TYR A 21 1.63 13.31 2.76
C TYR A 21 1.03 13.71 1.41
N LEU A 22 1.79 14.42 0.59
CA LEU A 22 1.40 14.81 -0.77
C LEU A 22 2.09 13.87 -1.77
N LEU A 23 1.35 12.91 -2.32
CA LEU A 23 1.88 12.03 -3.36
C LEU A 23 1.92 12.80 -4.68
N THR A 24 3.11 12.96 -5.24
CA THR A 24 3.37 13.72 -6.47
C THR A 24 4.17 12.86 -7.45
N ARG A 25 4.30 13.31 -8.68
CA ARG A 25 5.24 12.70 -9.62
C ARG A 25 6.68 12.93 -9.15
N SER A 26 7.56 12.00 -9.52
CA SER A 26 9.00 12.12 -9.27
C SER A 26 9.63 13.25 -10.08
N GLU A 27 9.11 13.51 -11.27
CA GLU A 27 9.55 14.60 -12.13
C GLU A 27 8.69 15.85 -11.95
N ARG A 28 9.31 17.01 -12.02
CA ARG A 28 8.58 18.29 -12.04
C ARG A 28 7.74 18.37 -13.32
N ASP A 29 6.46 18.64 -13.16
CA ASP A 29 5.50 18.77 -14.24
C ASP A 29 4.60 20.00 -14.07
N ALA A 30 3.57 20.11 -14.89
CA ALA A 30 2.59 21.19 -14.83
C ALA A 30 1.82 21.28 -13.49
N ALA A 31 1.88 20.26 -12.64
CA ALA A 31 1.26 20.28 -11.31
C ALA A 31 2.12 20.97 -10.25
N GLN A 32 3.41 21.20 -10.49
CA GLN A 32 4.32 21.78 -9.49
C GLN A 32 3.84 23.11 -8.89
N PRO A 33 3.31 24.10 -9.65
CA PRO A 33 2.79 25.32 -9.05
C PRO A 33 1.62 25.11 -8.08
N PHE A 34 0.84 24.02 -8.28
CA PHE A 34 -0.26 23.64 -7.39
C PHE A 34 0.26 22.97 -6.13
N VAL A 35 1.29 22.12 -6.24
CA VAL A 35 2.01 21.54 -5.09
C VAL A 35 2.55 22.66 -4.21
N ASP A 36 3.25 23.63 -4.80
CA ASP A 36 3.84 24.76 -4.09
C ASP A 36 2.77 25.62 -3.40
N ALA A 37 1.62 25.82 -4.05
CA ALA A 37 0.50 26.54 -3.46
C ALA A 37 -0.12 25.80 -2.27
N VAL A 38 -0.30 24.48 -2.36
CA VAL A 38 -0.78 23.64 -1.25
C VAL A 38 0.19 23.71 -0.08
N VAL A 39 1.48 23.50 -0.32
CA VAL A 39 2.53 23.53 0.73
C VAL A 39 2.54 24.89 1.43
N ARG A 40 2.52 26.00 0.67
CA ARG A 40 2.46 27.36 1.27
C ARG A 40 1.24 27.54 2.16
N ARG A 41 0.05 27.12 1.69
CA ARG A 41 -1.19 27.30 2.43
C ARG A 41 -1.21 26.47 3.72
N LEU A 42 -0.71 25.24 3.69
CA LEU A 42 -0.62 24.39 4.87
C LEU A 42 0.41 24.92 5.88
N ARG A 43 1.55 25.43 5.40
CA ARG A 43 2.56 26.06 6.27
C ARG A 43 2.10 27.38 6.91
N ALA A 44 1.10 28.03 6.32
CA ALA A 44 0.47 29.24 6.87
C ALA A 44 -0.65 28.95 7.88
N ALA A 45 -0.91 27.69 8.20
CA ALA A 45 -1.90 27.30 9.21
C ALA A 45 -1.50 27.85 10.60
N PRO A 46 -2.46 28.16 11.49
CA PRO A 46 -2.18 28.68 12.84
C PRO A 46 -1.62 27.63 13.81
N TRP A 47 -1.40 26.40 13.35
CA TRP A 47 -0.70 25.32 14.04
C TRP A 47 0.34 24.68 13.13
N PRO A 48 1.37 24.02 13.68
CA PRO A 48 2.39 23.37 12.87
C PRO A 48 1.79 22.17 12.13
N VAL A 49 1.93 22.14 10.79
CA VAL A 49 1.58 21.00 9.93
C VAL A 49 2.87 20.44 9.34
N ASP A 50 3.19 19.18 9.61
CA ASP A 50 4.29 18.47 8.99
C ASP A 50 3.91 18.07 7.56
N VAL A 51 4.40 18.79 6.56
CA VAL A 51 4.04 18.55 5.14
C VAL A 51 5.17 17.82 4.45
N GLN A 52 4.92 16.56 4.09
CA GLN A 52 5.84 15.68 3.40
C GLN A 52 5.40 15.50 1.93
N VAL A 53 6.26 15.93 1.00
CA VAL A 53 6.06 15.69 -0.44
C VAL A 53 6.74 14.37 -0.79
N THR A 54 5.94 13.40 -1.24
CA THR A 54 6.38 12.03 -1.51
C THR A 54 6.34 11.76 -3.01
N PRO A 55 7.50 11.75 -3.70
CA PRO A 55 7.58 11.35 -5.09
C PRO A 55 7.09 9.90 -5.28
N THR A 56 6.19 9.70 -6.24
CA THR A 56 5.50 8.41 -6.41
C THR A 56 5.19 8.20 -7.89
N GLU A 57 5.21 6.93 -8.32
CA GLU A 57 4.69 6.57 -9.64
C GLU A 57 3.15 6.58 -9.63
N ILE A 58 2.58 7.75 -9.92
CA ILE A 58 1.13 7.99 -9.82
C ILE A 58 0.32 7.40 -10.98
N TRP A 59 0.98 6.85 -11.99
CA TRP A 59 0.35 6.22 -13.14
C TRP A 59 0.33 4.70 -13.06
N ASP A 60 1.04 4.13 -12.08
CA ASP A 60 1.01 2.71 -11.75
C ASP A 60 0.28 2.48 -10.42
N VAL A 61 -0.71 1.59 -10.44
CA VAL A 61 -1.51 1.27 -9.24
C VAL A 61 -0.67 0.60 -8.16
N PHE A 62 0.30 -0.23 -8.54
CA PHE A 62 1.13 -0.93 -7.57
C PHE A 62 2.20 -0.02 -6.97
N GLY A 63 2.80 0.86 -7.78
CA GLY A 63 3.69 1.91 -7.29
C GLY A 63 2.98 2.85 -6.30
N ALA A 64 1.75 3.27 -6.63
CA ALA A 64 0.93 4.08 -5.74
C ALA A 64 0.56 3.31 -4.44
N LEU A 65 0.16 2.04 -4.52
CA LEU A 65 -0.12 1.20 -3.35
C LEU A 65 1.13 1.01 -2.48
N GLY A 66 2.30 0.82 -3.09
CA GLY A 66 3.57 0.74 -2.36
C GLY A 66 3.87 2.01 -1.55
N ALA A 67 3.65 3.19 -2.14
CA ALA A 67 3.80 4.46 -1.44
C ALA A 67 2.80 4.61 -0.28
N PHE A 68 1.53 4.30 -0.49
CA PHE A 68 0.54 4.28 0.59
C PHE A 68 0.92 3.32 1.71
N ARG A 69 1.37 2.11 1.37
CA ARG A 69 1.84 1.13 2.35
C ARG A 69 2.93 1.71 3.26
N GLN A 70 3.96 2.32 2.66
CA GLN A 70 5.07 2.93 3.41
C GLN A 70 4.57 4.01 4.38
N ILE A 71 3.63 4.85 3.94
CA ILE A 71 3.01 5.87 4.79
C ILE A 71 2.26 5.21 5.96
N PHE A 72 1.37 4.26 5.69
CA PHE A 72 0.61 3.56 6.73
C PHE A 72 1.51 2.84 7.74
N GLU A 73 2.58 2.20 7.27
CA GLU A 73 3.56 1.54 8.14
C GLU A 73 4.37 2.54 8.98
N SER A 74 4.74 3.68 8.40
CA SER A 74 5.47 4.73 9.12
C SER A 74 4.63 5.34 10.22
N GLU A 75 3.39 5.73 9.93
CA GLU A 75 2.48 6.30 10.93
C GLU A 75 2.22 5.32 12.07
N ARG A 76 1.94 4.05 11.77
CA ARG A 76 1.74 3.03 12.81
C ARG A 76 2.95 2.77 13.70
N ARG A 77 4.17 3.03 13.21
CA ARG A 77 5.37 2.93 14.05
C ARG A 77 5.46 4.10 15.02
N LEU A 78 5.02 5.27 14.60
CA LEU A 78 4.98 6.47 15.44
C LEU A 78 3.89 6.35 16.52
N ASP A 79 2.70 5.86 16.15
CA ASP A 79 1.55 5.69 17.07
C ASP A 79 1.78 4.64 18.17
N ARG A 80 2.77 3.75 18.05
CA ARG A 80 3.07 2.77 19.12
C ARG A 80 3.50 3.39 20.44
N HIS A 81 3.83 4.66 20.44
CA HIS A 81 4.24 5.41 21.64
C HIS A 81 3.12 6.29 22.20
N ASP A 82 2.00 6.45 21.50
CA ASP A 82 0.85 7.20 21.96
C ASP A 82 -0.41 6.31 21.93
N ALA A 83 -1.18 6.33 23.02
CA ALA A 83 -2.40 5.52 23.20
C ALA A 83 -3.59 6.01 22.34
N SER A 84 -3.48 7.15 21.69
CA SER A 84 -4.48 7.70 20.78
C SER A 84 -4.25 7.19 19.35
N VAL A 85 -5.08 6.26 18.89
CA VAL A 85 -5.08 5.84 17.47
C VAL A 85 -5.61 7.00 16.64
N VAL A 86 -4.72 7.77 16.01
CA VAL A 86 -5.12 8.82 15.07
C VAL A 86 -5.49 8.17 13.74
N PRO A 87 -6.69 8.42 13.19
CA PRO A 87 -7.10 7.83 11.93
C PRO A 87 -6.29 8.41 10.77
N ILE A 88 -5.75 7.53 9.92
CA ILE A 88 -5.12 7.94 8.67
C ILE A 88 -6.22 8.18 7.65
N ARG A 89 -6.39 9.44 7.25
CA ARG A 89 -7.41 9.85 6.26
C ARG A 89 -6.81 10.03 4.87
N VAL A 90 -7.48 9.53 3.86
CA VAL A 90 -6.99 9.55 2.47
C VAL A 90 -7.96 10.31 1.57
N ASN A 91 -7.50 11.42 1.01
CA ASN A 91 -8.27 12.18 0.00
C ASN A 91 -8.24 11.44 -1.34
N VAL A 92 -9.37 10.87 -1.75
CA VAL A 92 -9.50 10.15 -3.02
C VAL A 92 -10.16 10.98 -4.12
N SER A 93 -10.42 12.27 -3.86
CA SER A 93 -11.10 13.17 -4.80
C SER A 93 -10.17 13.89 -5.77
N THR A 94 -8.86 13.85 -5.53
CA THR A 94 -7.84 14.57 -6.31
C THR A 94 -6.78 13.62 -6.86
N GLY A 95 -6.02 14.08 -7.85
CA GLY A 95 -4.98 13.27 -8.51
C GLY A 95 -5.52 12.49 -9.72
N THR A 96 -4.86 11.38 -10.04
CA THR A 96 -5.30 10.49 -11.12
C THR A 96 -6.36 9.52 -10.63
N LYS A 97 -7.13 8.92 -11.56
CA LYS A 97 -8.04 7.82 -11.20
C LYS A 97 -7.29 6.64 -10.56
N ILE A 98 -6.06 6.40 -11.03
CA ILE A 98 -5.17 5.35 -10.48
C ILE A 98 -4.87 5.61 -9.01
N THR A 99 -4.46 6.84 -8.66
CA THR A 99 -4.17 7.19 -7.26
C THR A 99 -5.42 7.16 -6.37
N SER A 100 -6.59 7.51 -6.91
CA SER A 100 -7.87 7.41 -6.17
C SER A 100 -8.24 5.95 -5.89
N ILE A 101 -8.07 5.05 -6.88
CA ILE A 101 -8.28 3.61 -6.70
C ILE A 101 -7.29 3.05 -5.68
N ALA A 102 -5.99 3.34 -5.83
CA ALA A 102 -4.97 2.88 -4.92
C ALA A 102 -5.20 3.40 -3.49
N GLY A 103 -5.58 4.67 -3.33
CA GLY A 103 -5.92 5.25 -2.02
C GLY A 103 -7.11 4.57 -1.35
N THR A 104 -8.16 4.26 -2.11
CA THR A 104 -9.32 3.53 -1.57
C THR A 104 -8.93 2.11 -1.16
N LEU A 105 -8.21 1.37 -2.02
CA LEU A 105 -7.72 0.03 -1.72
C LEU A 105 -6.79 0.02 -0.51
N SER A 106 -5.92 1.01 -0.37
CA SER A 106 -5.01 1.11 0.78
C SER A 106 -5.76 1.29 2.10
N CYS A 107 -6.84 2.08 2.11
CA CYS A 107 -7.70 2.19 3.29
C CYS A 107 -8.37 0.86 3.64
N MET A 108 -8.82 0.10 2.65
CA MET A 108 -9.40 -1.24 2.88
C MET A 108 -8.38 -2.26 3.39
N LEU A 109 -7.12 -2.18 2.92
CA LEU A 109 -6.04 -3.10 3.31
C LEU A 109 -5.42 -2.72 4.66
N TRP A 110 -5.28 -1.43 4.93
CA TRP A 110 -4.53 -0.93 6.09
C TRP A 110 -5.36 -0.03 7.02
N LYS A 111 -6.70 -0.18 7.03
CA LYS A 111 -7.61 0.46 7.98
C LYS A 111 -7.50 1.98 8.02
N GLY A 112 -7.55 2.60 6.84
CA GLY A 112 -7.64 4.05 6.72
C GLY A 112 -9.07 4.51 6.44
N GLU A 113 -9.28 5.82 6.42
CA GLU A 113 -10.55 6.47 6.16
C GLU A 113 -10.49 7.26 4.85
N PRO A 114 -10.97 6.71 3.73
CA PRO A 114 -11.03 7.47 2.49
C PRO A 114 -12.18 8.48 2.53
N TYR A 115 -11.93 9.65 1.99
CA TYR A 115 -12.96 10.69 1.86
C TYR A 115 -12.92 11.36 0.48
N TYR A 116 -14.08 11.88 0.08
CA TYR A 116 -14.26 12.60 -1.18
C TYR A 116 -14.68 14.05 -0.91
N VAL A 117 -13.99 14.99 -1.55
CA VAL A 117 -14.28 16.43 -1.44
C VAL A 117 -15.12 16.87 -2.61
N ARG A 118 -16.34 17.34 -2.33
CA ARG A 118 -17.22 17.95 -3.32
C ARG A 118 -16.88 19.42 -3.50
N VAL A 119 -16.97 19.90 -4.74
CA VAL A 119 -16.85 21.32 -5.07
C VAL A 119 -18.13 21.82 -5.74
N SER A 120 -18.58 23.02 -5.39
CA SER A 120 -19.80 23.63 -5.92
C SER A 120 -19.64 24.12 -7.35
N ARG A 121 -18.40 24.37 -7.80
CA ARG A 121 -18.08 24.76 -9.17
C ARG A 121 -16.89 23.95 -9.63
N SER A 122 -17.15 23.00 -10.51
CA SER A 122 -16.09 22.36 -11.29
C SER A 122 -15.72 23.28 -12.46
N TRP A 123 -14.55 23.88 -12.39
CA TRP A 123 -13.96 24.63 -13.50
C TRP A 123 -13.34 23.70 -14.54
N TYR A 124 -13.94 22.56 -14.81
CA TYR A 124 -13.59 21.76 -15.96
C TYR A 124 -14.08 22.46 -17.24
N SER A 125 -13.39 23.53 -17.61
CA SER A 125 -13.43 24.03 -18.96
C SER A 125 -12.50 23.16 -19.80
N ASN A 126 -13.05 22.33 -20.65
CA ASN A 126 -12.34 21.46 -21.57
C ASN A 126 -11.50 22.21 -22.62
N ARG A 127 -11.41 23.53 -22.57
CA ARG A 127 -10.84 24.37 -23.64
C ARG A 127 -9.54 25.11 -23.30
N THR A 128 -9.11 25.15 -22.04
CA THR A 128 -7.86 25.83 -21.69
C THR A 128 -7.11 25.04 -20.62
N PRO A 129 -5.84 24.66 -20.84
CA PRO A 129 -5.01 24.09 -19.80
C PRO A 129 -4.92 25.09 -18.64
N ARG A 130 -5.21 24.66 -17.42
CA ARG A 130 -5.03 25.50 -16.23
C ARG A 130 -3.54 25.70 -16.01
N VAL A 131 -3.09 26.91 -16.19
CA VAL A 131 -1.68 27.30 -15.98
C VAL A 131 -1.46 27.82 -14.56
N ARG A 132 -2.53 28.15 -13.81
CA ARG A 132 -2.45 28.71 -12.46
C ARG A 132 -3.50 28.10 -11.53
N PRO A 133 -3.19 27.96 -10.22
CA PRO A 133 -4.17 27.57 -9.21
C PRO A 133 -5.39 28.51 -9.24
N VAL A 134 -6.58 27.94 -9.30
CA VAL A 134 -7.85 28.66 -9.19
C VAL A 134 -8.53 28.16 -7.93
N ASN A 135 -9.13 29.08 -7.17
CA ASN A 135 -9.83 28.74 -5.95
C ASN A 135 -11.12 27.97 -6.29
N ASP A 136 -11.22 26.74 -5.81
CA ASP A 136 -12.45 25.96 -5.85
C ASP A 136 -13.27 26.24 -4.58
N VAL A 137 -14.58 26.20 -4.68
CA VAL A 137 -15.43 26.32 -3.51
C VAL A 137 -15.80 24.91 -3.04
N VAL A 138 -15.22 24.48 -1.94
CA VAL A 138 -15.56 23.21 -1.30
C VAL A 138 -16.99 23.30 -0.77
N SER A 139 -17.85 22.36 -1.17
CA SER A 139 -19.26 22.28 -0.79
C SER A 139 -19.55 21.14 0.19
N GLY A 140 -18.60 20.25 0.42
CA GLY A 140 -18.73 19.17 1.40
C GLY A 140 -17.56 18.18 1.34
N ILE A 141 -17.42 17.43 2.42
CA ILE A 141 -16.47 16.33 2.57
C ILE A 141 -17.29 15.11 2.95
N ASP A 142 -17.31 14.11 2.06
CA ASP A 142 -18.08 12.89 2.23
C ASP A 142 -17.16 11.73 2.58
N PRO A 143 -17.45 10.96 3.62
CA PRO A 143 -16.74 9.70 3.85
C PRO A 143 -17.06 8.72 2.72
N VAL A 144 -16.05 8.01 2.24
CA VAL A 144 -16.23 6.90 1.31
C VAL A 144 -16.33 5.62 2.11
N GLY A 145 -17.50 4.96 2.05
CA GLY A 145 -17.70 3.69 2.74
C GLY A 145 -16.77 2.61 2.20
N VAL A 146 -15.98 2.02 3.07
CA VAL A 146 -15.10 0.89 2.75
C VAL A 146 -15.29 -0.24 3.76
N TYR A 147 -14.91 -1.43 3.37
CA TYR A 147 -14.83 -2.61 4.24
C TYR A 147 -13.39 -3.13 4.30
N GLU A 148 -13.04 -3.77 5.39
CA GLU A 148 -11.70 -4.31 5.59
C GLU A 148 -11.45 -5.50 4.66
N LEU A 149 -10.41 -5.42 3.84
CA LEU A 149 -9.92 -6.55 3.06
C LEU A 149 -9.02 -7.41 3.95
N ARG A 150 -9.30 -8.71 3.97
CA ARG A 150 -8.44 -9.65 4.69
C ARG A 150 -7.12 -9.82 3.94
N ALA A 151 -6.03 -9.50 4.60
CA ALA A 151 -4.68 -9.81 4.13
C ALA A 151 -4.31 -11.26 4.46
N PRO A 152 -3.40 -11.89 3.70
CA PRO A 152 -2.82 -13.17 4.10
C PRO A 152 -2.06 -13.01 5.42
N GLY A 153 -2.12 -14.02 6.29
CA GLY A 153 -1.36 -14.03 7.54
C GLY A 153 0.15 -13.98 7.29
N SER A 154 0.91 -13.46 8.26
CA SER A 154 2.37 -13.31 8.15
C SER A 154 3.09 -14.60 7.74
N GLU A 155 2.65 -15.75 8.27
CA GLU A 155 3.19 -17.06 7.92
C GLU A 155 2.99 -17.45 6.45
N LEU A 156 1.96 -16.93 5.78
CA LEU A 156 1.73 -17.12 4.35
C LEU A 156 2.61 -16.18 3.53
N VAL A 157 2.78 -14.95 4.00
CA VAL A 157 3.67 -13.96 3.39
C VAL A 157 5.13 -14.43 3.45
N GLU A 158 5.58 -15.04 4.56
CA GLU A 158 6.91 -15.64 4.68
C GLU A 158 7.20 -16.67 3.58
N VAL A 159 6.20 -17.46 3.18
CA VAL A 159 6.33 -18.42 2.06
C VAL A 159 6.58 -17.69 0.74
N LEU A 160 5.83 -16.61 0.48
CA LEU A 160 5.99 -15.81 -0.73
C LEU A 160 7.36 -15.13 -0.76
N ASP A 161 7.79 -14.52 0.35
CA ASP A 161 9.12 -13.91 0.50
C ASP A 161 10.25 -14.92 0.30
N ALA A 162 10.09 -16.15 0.83
CA ALA A 162 11.06 -17.22 0.66
C ALA A 162 11.18 -17.66 -0.81
N LEU A 163 10.05 -17.76 -1.51
CA LEU A 163 10.04 -18.08 -2.94
C LEU A 163 10.68 -16.94 -3.76
N ASP A 164 10.37 -15.69 -3.46
CA ASP A 164 10.91 -14.53 -4.18
C ASP A 164 12.43 -14.43 -4.05
N ARG A 165 12.98 -14.57 -2.83
CA ARG A 165 14.43 -14.57 -2.58
C ARG A 165 15.18 -15.64 -3.38
N ARG A 166 14.51 -16.68 -3.82
CA ARG A 166 15.08 -17.82 -4.55
C ARG A 166 14.66 -17.87 -6.02
N GLY A 167 14.27 -16.73 -6.60
CA GLY A 167 13.92 -16.63 -8.01
C GLY A 167 12.53 -17.16 -8.37
N GLY A 168 11.60 -17.13 -7.41
CA GLY A 168 10.18 -17.41 -7.63
C GLY A 168 9.77 -18.87 -7.65
N ALA A 169 10.69 -19.83 -7.46
CA ALA A 169 10.33 -21.24 -7.45
C ALA A 169 11.31 -22.10 -6.62
N LEU A 170 10.77 -22.97 -5.77
CA LEU A 170 11.54 -23.90 -4.94
C LEU A 170 10.89 -25.29 -4.92
N ARG A 171 11.70 -26.31 -4.67
CA ARG A 171 11.17 -27.64 -4.29
C ARG A 171 10.61 -27.58 -2.87
N LYS A 172 9.58 -28.37 -2.57
CA LYS A 172 8.99 -28.41 -1.22
C LYS A 172 10.01 -28.65 -0.11
N ARG A 173 11.01 -29.49 -0.36
CA ARG A 173 12.09 -29.77 0.60
C ARG A 173 12.99 -28.56 0.83
N GLU A 174 13.27 -27.78 -0.22
CA GLU A 174 14.08 -26.56 -0.13
C GLU A 174 13.30 -25.47 0.61
N LEU A 175 12.01 -25.37 0.32
CA LEU A 175 11.11 -24.42 0.98
C LEU A 175 10.96 -24.74 2.48
N LEU A 176 10.90 -26.01 2.89
CA LEU A 176 10.90 -26.40 4.29
C LEU A 176 12.14 -25.86 5.03
N ARG A 177 13.32 -25.97 4.41
CA ARG A 177 14.57 -25.44 4.98
C ARG A 177 14.58 -23.92 5.06
N GLU A 178 14.17 -23.27 3.98
CA GLU A 178 14.14 -21.80 3.91
C GLU A 178 13.21 -21.18 4.97
N LEU A 179 12.14 -21.91 5.34
CA LEU A 179 11.18 -21.51 6.36
C LEU A 179 11.56 -21.99 7.78
N GLY A 180 12.69 -22.69 7.95
CA GLY A 180 13.10 -23.25 9.23
C GLY A 180 12.13 -24.32 9.77
N LEU A 181 11.34 -24.95 8.89
CA LEU A 181 10.36 -25.96 9.28
C LEU A 181 10.95 -27.37 9.31
N ASP A 182 12.19 -27.53 8.86
CA ASP A 182 12.95 -28.78 8.87
C ASP A 182 13.84 -28.97 10.15
N ALA A 183 13.80 -27.97 11.06
CA ALA A 183 14.63 -28.02 12.26
C ALA A 183 14.35 -29.29 13.09
N THR A 184 15.25 -30.20 12.98
CA THR A 184 15.44 -31.25 13.99
C THR A 184 16.08 -30.57 15.19
N GLY A 185 15.28 -30.26 16.21
CA GLY A 185 15.77 -29.62 17.43
C GLY A 185 16.96 -30.36 17.99
N LEU A 186 18.00 -29.60 18.36
CA LEU A 186 19.27 -30.09 18.92
C LEU A 186 19.10 -30.78 20.27
N GLU A 187 17.92 -30.81 20.87
CA GLU A 187 17.64 -31.56 22.11
C GLU A 187 16.24 -32.21 22.03
N GLY A 188 16.19 -33.48 21.65
CA GLY A 188 15.17 -34.46 22.09
C GLY A 188 13.73 -34.34 21.56
N GLY A 189 13.39 -33.44 20.59
CA GLY A 189 12.02 -33.24 20.17
C GLY A 189 11.80 -32.85 18.71
N GLY A 190 12.65 -33.33 17.79
CA GLY A 190 12.53 -33.02 16.37
C GLY A 190 11.18 -33.44 15.78
N LEU A 191 10.55 -32.54 14.97
CA LEU A 191 9.32 -32.84 14.25
C LEU A 191 9.54 -34.03 13.31
N THR A 192 8.61 -34.98 13.33
CA THR A 192 8.61 -36.06 12.35
C THR A 192 8.47 -35.48 10.91
N PRO A 193 9.03 -36.18 9.90
CA PRO A 193 8.87 -35.72 8.49
C PRO A 193 7.41 -35.49 8.09
N GLN A 194 6.49 -36.27 8.62
CA GLN A 194 5.04 -36.10 8.39
C GLN A 194 4.53 -34.81 9.00
N ALA A 195 4.96 -34.42 10.21
CA ALA A 195 4.57 -33.18 10.85
C ALA A 195 5.14 -31.94 10.12
N GLN A 196 6.38 -32.00 9.62
CA GLN A 196 6.99 -30.97 8.80
C GLN A 196 6.21 -30.73 7.51
N HIS A 197 5.88 -31.82 6.79
CA HIS A 197 5.05 -31.76 5.59
C HIS A 197 3.64 -31.25 5.88
N GLY A 198 3.04 -31.62 6.99
CA GLY A 198 1.73 -31.13 7.42
C GLY A 198 1.71 -29.63 7.69
N ARG A 199 2.77 -29.08 8.31
CA ARG A 199 2.93 -27.64 8.52
C ARG A 199 3.09 -26.87 7.21
N LEU A 200 3.93 -27.36 6.31
CA LEU A 200 4.10 -26.75 4.99
C LEU A 200 2.80 -26.79 4.18
N ARG A 201 2.09 -27.91 4.19
CA ARG A 201 0.81 -28.05 3.49
C ARG A 201 -0.21 -27.01 3.96
N ARG A 202 -0.34 -26.79 5.28
CA ARG A 202 -1.26 -25.78 5.85
C ARG A 202 -0.97 -24.36 5.36
N ARG A 203 0.30 -24.03 5.06
CA ARG A 203 0.68 -22.75 4.48
C ARG A 203 0.47 -22.70 2.97
N LEU A 204 0.75 -23.78 2.26
CA LEU A 204 0.66 -23.84 0.79
C LEU A 204 -0.78 -23.96 0.27
N GLU A 205 -1.62 -24.74 0.94
CA GLU A 205 -3.00 -24.99 0.49
C GLU A 205 -3.84 -23.69 0.38
N PRO A 206 -3.85 -22.78 1.37
CA PRO A 206 -4.51 -21.48 1.22
C PRO A 206 -3.89 -20.63 0.12
N LEU A 207 -2.57 -20.63 -0.02
CA LEU A 207 -1.88 -19.84 -1.05
C LEU A 207 -2.22 -20.30 -2.46
N GLU A 208 -2.42 -21.59 -2.66
CA GLU A 208 -2.81 -22.13 -3.98
C GLU A 208 -4.32 -22.04 -4.22
N GLN A 209 -5.14 -22.55 -3.29
CA GLN A 209 -6.56 -22.75 -3.54
C GLN A 209 -7.40 -21.49 -3.30
N ARG A 210 -7.07 -20.69 -2.28
CA ARG A 210 -7.86 -19.51 -1.92
C ARG A 210 -7.33 -18.24 -2.60
N TRP A 211 -6.01 -18.08 -2.62
CA TRP A 211 -5.39 -16.83 -3.07
C TRP A 211 -4.85 -16.91 -4.50
N GLY A 212 -4.54 -18.11 -5.00
CA GLY A 212 -3.90 -18.28 -6.30
C GLY A 212 -2.48 -17.71 -6.39
N PHE A 213 -1.82 -17.45 -5.26
CA PHE A 213 -0.51 -16.81 -5.20
C PHE A 213 0.65 -17.75 -5.54
N VAL A 214 0.43 -19.05 -5.40
CA VAL A 214 1.39 -20.06 -5.79
C VAL A 214 0.73 -21.14 -6.64
N ARG A 215 1.54 -21.84 -7.42
CA ARG A 215 1.18 -23.07 -8.13
C ARG A 215 2.07 -24.20 -7.65
N ILE A 216 1.46 -25.34 -7.36
CA ILE A 216 2.19 -26.54 -6.94
C ILE A 216 2.25 -27.51 -8.11
N GLU A 217 3.46 -27.84 -8.55
CA GLU A 217 3.73 -28.79 -9.64
C GLU A 217 4.30 -30.08 -9.06
N GLY A 218 3.62 -31.20 -9.31
CA GLY A 218 4.03 -32.54 -8.85
C GLY A 218 3.67 -32.82 -7.39
N THR A 219 3.81 -34.09 -7.02
CA THR A 219 3.45 -34.63 -5.71
C THR A 219 4.65 -34.93 -4.83
N GLY A 220 4.44 -35.07 -3.51
CA GLY A 220 5.46 -35.44 -2.53
C GLY A 220 6.55 -34.38 -2.32
N PRO A 221 7.70 -34.78 -1.70
CA PRO A 221 8.78 -33.87 -1.32
C PRO A 221 9.53 -33.23 -2.50
N ARG A 222 9.48 -33.87 -3.67
CA ARG A 222 10.10 -33.38 -4.91
C ARG A 222 9.22 -32.40 -5.67
N GLY A 223 7.95 -32.24 -5.29
CA GLY A 223 7.04 -31.26 -5.90
C GLY A 223 7.62 -29.85 -5.81
N ARG A 224 7.39 -29.05 -6.85
CA ARG A 224 7.88 -27.68 -6.97
C ARG A 224 6.76 -26.69 -6.64
N VAL A 225 7.08 -25.65 -5.91
CA VAL A 225 6.19 -24.52 -5.63
C VAL A 225 6.71 -23.32 -6.39
N ARG A 226 5.84 -22.65 -7.14
CA ARG A 226 6.17 -21.49 -7.96
C ARG A 226 5.26 -20.33 -7.63
N LEU A 227 5.80 -19.13 -7.55
CA LEU A 227 5.01 -17.88 -7.50
C LEU A 227 4.23 -17.70 -8.82
N THR A 228 2.99 -17.28 -8.69
CA THR A 228 2.18 -16.78 -9.81
C THR A 228 2.37 -15.27 -9.97
N GLU A 229 1.84 -14.69 -11.05
CA GLU A 229 1.81 -13.22 -11.18
C GLU A 229 1.02 -12.57 -10.03
N GLN A 230 -0.09 -13.18 -9.59
CA GLN A 230 -0.84 -12.73 -8.42
C GLN A 230 -0.01 -12.81 -7.13
N GLY A 231 0.84 -13.83 -7.01
CA GLY A 231 1.77 -13.97 -5.88
C GLY A 231 2.84 -12.88 -5.86
N LYS A 232 3.33 -12.44 -7.01
CA LYS A 232 4.25 -11.30 -7.13
C LYS A 232 3.57 -10.00 -6.71
N VAL A 233 2.33 -9.77 -7.15
CA VAL A 233 1.52 -8.62 -6.71
C VAL A 233 1.30 -8.65 -5.19
N ALA A 234 1.00 -9.82 -4.62
CA ALA A 234 0.84 -9.96 -3.18
C ALA A 234 2.11 -9.60 -2.41
N LEU A 235 3.29 -9.87 -2.96
CA LEU A 235 4.57 -9.46 -2.37
C LEU A 235 4.75 -7.95 -2.32
N VAL A 236 4.32 -7.23 -3.37
CA VAL A 236 4.33 -5.75 -3.35
C VAL A 236 3.44 -5.22 -2.22
N LEU A 237 2.28 -5.83 -2.03
CA LEU A 237 1.28 -5.40 -1.03
C LEU A 237 1.63 -5.83 0.40
N PHE A 238 2.21 -7.00 0.58
CA PHE A 238 2.33 -7.65 1.89
C PHE A 238 3.74 -8.11 2.23
N GLY A 239 4.64 -8.28 1.24
CA GLY A 239 5.98 -8.82 1.42
C GLY A 239 6.88 -7.96 2.30
N SER A 240 7.91 -8.55 2.89
CA SER A 240 8.86 -7.86 3.77
C SER A 240 9.77 -6.87 3.03
N ARG A 241 9.95 -7.05 1.71
CA ARG A 241 10.80 -6.22 0.84
C ARG A 241 10.07 -5.12 0.09
N GLY A 242 8.85 -4.73 0.48
CA GLY A 242 8.03 -3.71 -0.19
C GLY A 242 8.65 -2.30 -0.20
N THR A 243 9.90 -2.16 -0.65
CA THR A 243 10.58 -0.90 -0.88
C THR A 243 11.45 -1.03 -2.13
N GLY A 244 10.95 -0.55 -3.25
CA GLY A 244 11.77 -0.04 -4.36
C GLY A 244 12.75 -1.03 -4.98
N ALA A 245 12.27 -2.01 -5.72
CA ALA A 245 13.11 -2.70 -6.68
C ALA A 245 12.26 -3.09 -7.90
N ASP A 246 12.59 -2.47 -9.00
CA ASP A 246 12.45 -2.92 -10.39
C ASP A 246 11.21 -3.77 -10.74
N LEU A 247 10.09 -3.07 -11.00
CA LEU A 247 9.09 -3.53 -11.97
C LEU A 247 9.29 -2.78 -13.29
N THR A 248 10.53 -2.81 -13.82
CA THR A 248 10.80 -2.45 -15.21
C THR A 248 10.67 -3.71 -16.06
N HIS A 249 9.54 -3.85 -16.73
CA HIS A 249 9.40 -4.53 -18.02
C HIS A 249 8.33 -3.85 -18.82
#